data_344c9193f95e0ff798b428eec9a33ee6
#
_entry.id   344c9193f95e0ff798b428eec9a33ee6
#
_cell.length_a   1.000
_cell.length_b   1.000
_cell.length_c   1.000
_cell.angle_alpha   90.00
_cell.angle_beta   90.00
_cell.angle_gamma   90.00
#
_symmetry.space_group_name_H-M   'P 1'
#
loop_
_entity.id
_entity.type
_entity.pdbx_description
1 polymer ?
#
loop_
_entity_poly.entity_id
_entity_poly.type
_entity_poly.pdbx_seq_one_letter_code
_entity_poly.pdbx_strand_id
1 'polypeptide(L)'
;NVDHHQTKRYVIRINNTFTELYLQPDSEYKIIIPSESIEVIPYFSGREIELLFIDLDTNDINYKILGFEAWLDDEMADLYLLKDADPTKFIDGVLKFKVDVFKTYKEDTSSFFVNHIKYVLGKTIDNIKYFGSPSEAEKFDFYIKGQKIQYQLPAYFDYFKDYYQGVAQKLNPTAKKIISKGLSNGNASQLAQGLMTDSLIPNLQIAELVGLLIIAEEYPKANISQNQLISITKFLEKNSGFEENKIIARNLSKKFFTLVSGDALPPIPLNKDSDLGKRGSFQYVHFFDPDNPKSLAESRALKSLYEKYGSQIDFVSICLDSRLEDETFKDRVLKNIEWPVYSLPYHHPIWKVLNIGTFPYYILIDPTLIIQSIPALGPTPNGLYKTIAKTFFDIVK
;
A
#
# COMPACT_ATOMS: atom_id res chain seq x y z
N ASN A 1 -12.81 -12.61 24.73
CA ASN A 1 -12.05 -13.83 24.49
C ASN A 1 -11.96 -14.07 23.00
N VAL A 2 -10.76 -14.40 22.52
CA VAL A 2 -10.51 -14.75 21.13
C VAL A 2 -10.02 -16.19 21.10
N ASP A 3 -10.76 -17.05 20.39
CA ASP A 3 -10.40 -18.47 20.26
C ASP A 3 -9.45 -18.66 19.08
N HIS A 4 -8.25 -19.19 19.32
CA HIS A 4 -7.27 -19.49 18.29
C HIS A 4 -6.28 -20.57 18.76
N HIS A 5 -5.77 -21.36 17.81
CA HIS A 5 -4.89 -22.51 18.10
C HIS A 5 -3.41 -22.26 17.75
N GLN A 6 -3.05 -21.04 17.35
CA GLN A 6 -1.68 -20.65 17.01
C GLN A 6 -1.47 -19.17 17.27
N THR A 7 -0.22 -18.76 17.47
CA THR A 7 0.14 -17.34 17.60
C THR A 7 -0.32 -16.54 16.38
N LYS A 8 -1.05 -15.45 16.64
CA LYS A 8 -1.58 -14.56 15.61
C LYS A 8 -1.40 -13.10 15.99
N ARG A 9 -1.17 -12.27 14.98
CA ARG A 9 -1.22 -10.82 15.11
C ARG A 9 -2.66 -10.33 15.17
N TYR A 10 -2.93 -9.43 16.10
CA TYR A 10 -4.18 -8.69 16.20
C TYR A 10 -3.92 -7.19 16.14
N VAL A 11 -4.85 -6.47 15.53
CA VAL A 11 -4.83 -5.02 15.43
C VAL A 11 -5.98 -4.47 16.26
N ILE A 12 -5.67 -3.71 17.28
CA ILE A 12 -6.66 -2.95 18.05
C ILE A 12 -6.78 -1.58 17.41
N ARG A 13 -7.98 -1.18 17.02
CA ARG A 13 -8.25 0.15 16.46
C ARG A 13 -9.09 0.96 17.42
N ILE A 14 -8.63 2.19 17.69
CA ILE A 14 -9.33 3.17 18.52
C ILE A 14 -9.33 4.48 17.76
N ASN A 15 -10.52 4.91 17.30
CA ASN A 15 -10.64 6.05 16.39
C ASN A 15 -9.78 5.87 15.12
N ASN A 16 -8.89 6.82 14.86
CA ASN A 16 -7.93 6.79 13.74
C ASN A 16 -6.57 6.21 14.11
N THR A 17 -6.42 5.71 15.34
CA THR A 17 -5.18 5.09 15.80
C THR A 17 -5.31 3.58 15.79
N PHE A 18 -4.18 2.90 15.70
CA PHE A 18 -4.14 1.46 15.84
C PHE A 18 -2.89 1.03 16.61
N THR A 19 -2.96 -0.16 17.15
CA THR A 19 -1.82 -0.82 17.76
C THR A 19 -1.88 -2.30 17.45
N GLU A 20 -0.75 -2.97 17.58
CA GLU A 20 -0.61 -4.37 17.23
C GLU A 20 -0.09 -5.17 18.42
N LEU A 21 -0.58 -6.38 18.56
CA LEU A 21 -0.05 -7.35 19.51
C LEU A 21 -0.20 -8.76 18.96
N TYR A 22 0.60 -9.65 19.47
CA TYR A 22 0.52 -11.07 19.18
C TYR A 22 -0.19 -11.79 20.32
N LEU A 23 -1.24 -12.54 20.01
CA LEU A 23 -1.90 -13.39 20.97
C LEU A 23 -1.41 -14.83 20.79
N GLN A 24 -0.89 -15.43 21.88
CA GLN A 24 -0.56 -16.84 21.95
C GLN A 24 -1.78 -17.63 22.44
N PRO A 25 -1.94 -18.90 22.05
CA PRO A 25 -2.97 -19.74 22.61
C PRO A 25 -2.92 -19.77 24.15
N ASP A 26 -4.09 -19.80 24.77
CA ASP A 26 -4.26 -19.94 26.22
C ASP A 26 -3.57 -18.85 27.07
N SER A 27 -3.24 -17.68 26.47
CA SER A 27 -2.59 -16.56 27.17
C SER A 27 -3.57 -15.44 27.49
N GLU A 28 -3.35 -14.77 28.62
CA GLU A 28 -4.09 -13.58 29.06
C GLU A 28 -3.15 -12.38 29.06
N TYR A 29 -3.58 -11.27 28.46
CA TYR A 29 -2.80 -10.05 28.34
C TYR A 29 -3.48 -8.89 29.05
N LYS A 30 -2.75 -8.18 29.89
CA LYS A 30 -3.17 -6.93 30.51
C LYS A 30 -2.40 -5.80 29.84
N ILE A 31 -3.14 -4.91 29.20
CA ILE A 31 -2.54 -3.81 28.42
C ILE A 31 -3.09 -2.47 28.88
N ILE A 32 -2.25 -1.44 28.84
CA ILE A 32 -2.64 -0.05 29.00
C ILE A 32 -2.43 0.65 27.65
N ILE A 33 -3.43 1.39 27.26
CA ILE A 33 -3.36 2.27 26.09
C ILE A 33 -3.32 3.70 26.63
N PRO A 34 -2.19 4.44 26.47
CA PRO A 34 -2.07 5.79 26.96
C PRO A 34 -3.12 6.71 26.34
N SER A 35 -3.86 7.48 27.16
CA SER A 35 -4.95 8.35 26.70
C SER A 35 -4.48 9.43 25.72
N GLU A 36 -3.28 9.93 25.89
CA GLU A 36 -2.63 10.92 25.02
C GLU A 36 -2.39 10.38 23.60
N SER A 37 -2.30 9.06 23.45
CA SER A 37 -2.14 8.40 22.15
C SER A 37 -3.44 8.31 21.36
N ILE A 38 -4.60 8.64 21.96
CA ILE A 38 -5.93 8.48 21.37
C ILE A 38 -6.45 9.79 20.74
N GLU A 39 -5.65 10.86 20.80
CA GLU A 39 -6.03 12.12 20.16
C GLU A 39 -6.31 11.93 18.66
N VAL A 40 -7.42 12.49 18.21
CA VAL A 40 -7.83 12.44 16.80
C VAL A 40 -6.84 13.25 15.97
N ILE A 41 -5.92 12.55 15.29
CA ILE A 41 -5.00 13.18 14.36
C ILE A 41 -5.66 13.24 12.99
N PRO A 42 -5.62 14.41 12.31
CA PRO A 42 -6.35 14.61 11.06
C PRO A 42 -5.72 13.97 9.82
N TYR A 43 -5.03 12.84 9.94
CA TYR A 43 -4.41 12.16 8.80
C TYR A 43 -4.99 10.76 8.57
N PHE A 44 -5.09 10.36 7.27
CA PHE A 44 -5.66 9.09 6.81
C PHE A 44 -4.85 7.85 7.19
N SER A 45 -3.56 7.98 7.38
CA SER A 45 -2.75 6.91 7.96
C SER A 45 -3.03 6.88 9.44
N GLY A 46 -3.76 5.89 9.91
CA GLY A 46 -3.90 5.65 11.35
C GLY A 46 -2.52 5.68 12.00
N ARG A 47 -2.37 6.44 13.08
CA ARG A 47 -1.14 6.46 13.86
C ARG A 47 -1.06 5.16 14.64
N GLU A 48 0.08 4.52 14.57
CA GLU A 48 0.42 3.44 15.48
C GLU A 48 0.67 4.02 16.89
N ILE A 49 0.07 3.42 17.89
CA ILE A 49 0.23 3.80 19.30
C ILE A 49 0.92 2.68 20.06
N GLU A 50 1.79 3.05 20.96
CA GLU A 50 2.47 2.10 21.84
C GLU A 50 1.48 1.45 22.80
N LEU A 51 1.65 0.15 23.01
CA LEU A 51 1.01 -0.61 24.06
C LEU A 51 1.95 -0.76 25.23
N LEU A 52 1.43 -0.52 26.43
CA LEU A 52 2.13 -0.88 27.66
C LEU A 52 1.56 -2.20 28.17
N PHE A 53 2.38 -3.22 28.23
CA PHE A 53 2.02 -4.50 28.82
C PHE A 53 2.28 -4.46 30.34
N ILE A 54 1.34 -5.01 31.10
CA ILE A 54 1.49 -5.19 32.55
C ILE A 54 1.85 -6.64 32.81
N ASP A 55 2.94 -6.86 33.53
CA ASP A 55 3.38 -8.21 33.97
C ASP A 55 3.59 -9.20 32.80
N LEU A 56 4.17 -8.75 31.68
CA LEU A 56 4.46 -9.60 30.53
C LEU A 56 5.59 -10.59 30.87
N ASP A 57 5.35 -11.87 30.66
CA ASP A 57 6.35 -12.92 30.84
C ASP A 57 7.50 -12.75 29.83
N THR A 58 8.74 -12.96 30.28
CA THR A 58 9.92 -12.86 29.41
C THR A 58 9.98 -13.90 28.29
N ASN A 59 9.23 -14.99 28.40
CA ASN A 59 9.08 -15.98 27.35
C ASN A 59 7.94 -15.67 26.38
N ASP A 60 7.10 -14.66 26.70
CA ASP A 60 6.01 -14.25 25.83
C ASP A 60 6.53 -13.71 24.48
N ILE A 61 5.79 -13.98 23.43
CA ILE A 61 6.16 -13.59 22.06
C ILE A 61 6.27 -12.08 21.91
N ASN A 62 5.39 -11.30 22.55
CA ASN A 62 5.45 -9.83 22.48
C ASN A 62 6.70 -9.31 23.18
N TYR A 63 7.06 -9.85 24.37
CA TYR A 63 8.30 -9.47 25.06
C TYR A 63 9.53 -9.74 24.20
N LYS A 64 9.61 -10.94 23.61
CA LYS A 64 10.73 -11.33 22.75
C LYS A 64 10.86 -10.48 21.51
N ILE A 65 9.74 -10.20 20.83
CA ILE A 65 9.72 -9.37 19.61
C ILE A 65 10.12 -7.93 19.96
N LEU A 66 9.50 -7.31 20.97
CA LEU A 66 9.83 -5.95 21.39
C LEU A 66 11.29 -5.82 21.81
N GLY A 67 11.80 -6.80 22.57
CA GLY A 67 13.22 -6.81 22.99
C GLY A 67 14.19 -6.96 21.82
N PHE A 68 13.86 -7.79 20.85
CA PHE A 68 14.67 -7.94 19.64
C PHE A 68 14.62 -6.70 18.75
N GLU A 69 13.43 -6.11 18.53
CA GLU A 69 13.27 -4.93 17.70
C GLU A 69 13.96 -3.70 18.34
N ALA A 70 13.83 -3.51 19.66
CA ALA A 70 14.56 -2.45 20.36
C ALA A 70 16.08 -2.62 20.22
N TRP A 71 16.60 -3.85 20.39
CA TRP A 71 18.03 -4.10 20.21
C TRP A 71 18.48 -3.84 18.76
N LEU A 72 17.67 -4.23 17.77
CA LEU A 72 17.94 -3.95 16.36
C LEU A 72 17.98 -2.45 16.08
N ASP A 73 17.00 -1.70 16.59
CA ASP A 73 16.89 -0.26 16.36
C ASP A 73 18.06 0.50 16.99
N ASP A 74 18.42 0.17 18.23
CA ASP A 74 19.57 0.78 18.93
C ASP A 74 20.88 0.51 18.18
N GLU A 75 21.15 -0.74 17.83
CA GLU A 75 22.39 -1.11 17.12
C GLU A 75 22.45 -0.49 15.72
N MET A 76 21.35 -0.50 14.99
CA MET A 76 21.30 0.10 13.65
C MET A 76 21.42 1.62 13.69
N ALA A 77 20.87 2.29 14.72
CA ALA A 77 21.04 3.73 14.89
C ALA A 77 22.53 4.09 15.05
N ASP A 78 23.25 3.37 15.91
CA ASP A 78 24.68 3.58 16.13
C ASP A 78 25.51 3.28 14.88
N LEU A 79 25.20 2.17 14.19
CA LEU A 79 25.90 1.78 12.97
C LEU A 79 25.66 2.77 11.82
N TYR A 80 24.44 3.30 11.65
CA TYR A 80 24.16 4.27 10.60
C TYR A 80 24.95 5.58 10.75
N LEU A 81 25.37 5.96 11.95
CA LEU A 81 26.29 7.10 12.16
C LEU A 81 27.66 6.86 11.50
N LEU A 82 28.05 5.59 11.35
CA LEU A 82 29.34 5.21 10.73
C LEU A 82 29.25 5.08 9.21
N LYS A 83 28.04 4.96 8.63
CA LYS A 83 27.84 4.59 7.22
C LYS A 83 28.63 5.43 6.24
N ASP A 84 28.65 6.75 6.44
CA ASP A 84 29.37 7.69 5.55
C ASP A 84 30.78 8.00 6.04
N ALA A 85 31.02 7.91 7.37
CA ALA A 85 32.31 8.22 7.97
C ALA A 85 33.32 7.06 7.88
N ASP A 86 32.88 5.84 8.06
CA ASP A 86 33.71 4.62 7.99
C ASP A 86 32.86 3.44 7.48
N PRO A 87 32.64 3.34 6.15
CA PRO A 87 31.81 2.29 5.57
C PRO A 87 32.26 0.87 5.91
N THR A 88 33.56 0.65 6.14
CA THR A 88 34.10 -0.66 6.51
C THR A 88 33.61 -1.07 7.90
N LYS A 89 33.77 -0.16 8.88
CA LYS A 89 33.26 -0.44 10.24
C LYS A 89 31.75 -0.59 10.28
N PHE A 90 31.02 0.16 9.45
CA PHE A 90 29.58 -0.02 9.29
C PHE A 90 29.25 -1.46 8.87
N ILE A 91 29.87 -1.96 7.80
CA ILE A 91 29.61 -3.30 7.31
C ILE A 91 30.03 -4.38 8.31
N ASP A 92 31.22 -4.26 8.89
CA ASP A 92 31.70 -5.19 9.91
C ASP A 92 30.77 -5.24 11.14
N GLY A 93 30.28 -4.07 11.58
CA GLY A 93 29.31 -3.96 12.66
C GLY A 93 27.99 -4.65 12.33
N VAL A 94 27.43 -4.40 11.15
CA VAL A 94 26.19 -5.03 10.66
C VAL A 94 26.31 -6.55 10.62
N LEU A 95 27.41 -7.07 10.08
CA LEU A 95 27.66 -8.52 10.00
C LEU A 95 27.84 -9.15 11.38
N LYS A 96 28.57 -8.47 12.27
CA LYS A 96 28.76 -8.89 13.66
C LYS A 96 27.41 -8.94 14.38
N PHE A 97 26.59 -7.89 14.28
CA PHE A 97 25.27 -7.86 14.88
C PHE A 97 24.41 -9.03 14.44
N LYS A 98 24.38 -9.32 13.13
CA LYS A 98 23.64 -10.48 12.59
C LYS A 98 24.09 -11.80 13.24
N VAL A 99 25.41 -11.99 13.41
CA VAL A 99 25.96 -13.19 14.09
C VAL A 99 25.56 -13.22 15.57
N ASP A 100 25.63 -12.09 16.26
CA ASP A 100 25.27 -11.97 17.68
C ASP A 100 23.80 -12.26 17.91
N VAL A 101 22.90 -11.81 17.03
CA VAL A 101 21.46 -12.14 17.07
C VAL A 101 21.24 -13.65 16.97
N PHE A 102 21.83 -14.32 15.96
CA PHE A 102 21.68 -15.76 15.82
C PHE A 102 22.27 -16.54 16.99
N LYS A 103 23.36 -16.06 17.57
CA LYS A 103 23.96 -16.66 18.76
C LYS A 103 23.09 -16.49 20.00
N THR A 104 22.49 -15.31 20.18
CA THR A 104 21.64 -14.99 21.34
C THR A 104 20.37 -15.84 21.34
N TYR A 105 19.73 -16.00 20.18
CA TYR A 105 18.45 -16.69 20.07
C TYR A 105 18.55 -18.15 19.54
N LYS A 106 19.75 -18.73 19.50
CA LYS A 106 19.97 -20.09 18.96
C LYS A 106 19.20 -21.20 19.66
N GLU A 107 18.90 -21.02 20.96
CA GLU A 107 18.18 -21.99 21.78
C GLU A 107 16.66 -21.72 21.83
N ASP A 108 16.17 -20.67 21.14
CA ASP A 108 14.75 -20.37 21.14
C ASP A 108 13.99 -21.40 20.30
N THR A 109 12.99 -22.04 20.89
CA THR A 109 12.19 -23.08 20.27
C THR A 109 10.94 -22.54 19.57
N SER A 110 10.62 -21.26 19.74
CA SER A 110 9.46 -20.63 19.08
C SER A 110 9.73 -20.44 17.60
N SER A 111 9.14 -21.30 16.77
CA SER A 111 9.25 -21.17 15.32
C SER A 111 8.73 -19.84 14.80
N PHE A 112 7.73 -19.23 15.45
CA PHE A 112 7.19 -17.92 15.12
C PHE A 112 8.25 -16.83 15.33
N PHE A 113 8.90 -16.82 16.51
CA PHE A 113 9.93 -15.83 16.84
C PHE A 113 11.20 -15.98 15.98
N VAL A 114 11.68 -17.21 15.80
CA VAL A 114 12.83 -17.47 14.94
C VAL A 114 12.60 -17.03 13.49
N ASN A 115 11.40 -17.27 12.95
CA ASN A 115 11.03 -16.77 11.63
C ASN A 115 10.86 -15.25 11.62
N HIS A 116 10.34 -14.62 12.69
CA HIS A 116 10.29 -13.18 12.80
C HIS A 116 11.69 -12.57 12.65
N ILE A 117 12.65 -13.01 13.47
CA ILE A 117 14.06 -12.60 13.36
C ILE A 117 14.59 -12.80 11.94
N LYS A 118 14.40 -13.98 11.36
CA LYS A 118 14.87 -14.32 10.01
C LYS A 118 14.43 -13.28 8.98
N TYR A 119 13.14 -12.95 8.93
CA TYR A 119 12.59 -12.06 7.92
C TYR A 119 12.85 -10.58 8.20
N VAL A 120 12.91 -10.17 9.48
CA VAL A 120 13.34 -8.81 9.86
C VAL A 120 14.79 -8.58 9.44
N LEU A 121 15.71 -9.50 9.76
CA LEU A 121 17.11 -9.37 9.33
C LEU A 121 17.24 -9.42 7.79
N GLY A 122 16.44 -10.23 7.13
CA GLY A 122 16.37 -10.26 5.66
C GLY A 122 16.01 -8.93 5.03
N LYS A 123 15.02 -8.25 5.63
CA LYS A 123 14.56 -6.93 5.17
C LYS A 123 15.53 -5.81 5.51
N THR A 124 16.08 -5.80 6.73
CA THR A 124 16.90 -4.70 7.25
C THR A 124 18.36 -4.85 6.87
N ILE A 125 18.97 -6.01 7.11
CA ILE A 125 20.41 -6.23 6.97
C ILE A 125 20.77 -6.75 5.58
N ASP A 126 20.14 -7.84 5.10
CA ASP A 126 20.54 -8.44 3.82
C ASP A 126 20.15 -7.60 2.59
N ASN A 127 19.38 -6.53 2.78
CA ASN A 127 19.11 -5.53 1.75
C ASN A 127 20.16 -4.41 1.67
N ILE A 128 21.07 -4.32 2.65
CA ILE A 128 22.21 -3.39 2.59
C ILE A 128 23.17 -3.86 1.48
N LYS A 129 23.48 -2.95 0.55
CA LYS A 129 24.39 -3.23 -0.58
C LYS A 129 25.82 -2.92 -0.20
N TYR A 130 26.68 -3.95 -0.24
CA TYR A 130 28.12 -3.87 -0.05
C TYR A 130 28.81 -4.96 -0.86
N PHE A 131 30.14 -4.92 -0.94
CA PHE A 131 30.89 -6.00 -1.59
C PHE A 131 30.76 -7.31 -0.81
N GLY A 132 30.18 -8.33 -1.41
CA GLY A 132 29.88 -9.62 -0.76
C GLY A 132 28.49 -9.70 -0.11
N SER A 133 27.63 -8.68 -0.26
CA SER A 133 26.23 -8.80 0.16
C SER A 133 25.51 -9.91 -0.64
N PRO A 134 24.52 -10.60 -0.02
CA PRO A 134 23.79 -11.66 -0.70
C PRO A 134 23.17 -11.19 -2.01
N SER A 135 23.39 -11.98 -3.06
CA SER A 135 22.76 -11.79 -4.37
C SER A 135 21.25 -12.04 -4.28
N GLU A 136 20.49 -11.55 -5.26
CA GLU A 136 19.05 -11.81 -5.33
C GLU A 136 18.73 -13.32 -5.43
N ALA A 137 19.60 -14.12 -6.06
CA ALA A 137 19.46 -15.58 -6.12
C ALA A 137 19.67 -16.24 -4.75
N GLU A 138 20.69 -15.82 -4.01
CA GLU A 138 20.93 -16.32 -2.64
C GLU A 138 19.81 -15.94 -1.69
N LYS A 139 19.29 -14.72 -1.79
CA LYS A 139 18.10 -14.30 -1.03
C LYS A 139 16.88 -15.14 -1.38
N PHE A 140 16.65 -15.41 -2.67
CA PHE A 140 15.57 -16.28 -3.11
C PHE A 140 15.68 -17.67 -2.52
N ASP A 141 16.86 -18.30 -2.65
CA ASP A 141 17.10 -19.65 -2.15
C ASP A 141 16.93 -19.75 -0.63
N PHE A 142 17.32 -18.72 0.14
CA PHE A 142 17.25 -18.73 1.59
C PHE A 142 15.87 -18.34 2.15
N TYR A 143 15.21 -17.32 1.57
CA TYR A 143 14.01 -16.73 2.16
C TYR A 143 12.70 -17.20 1.52
N ILE A 144 12.72 -17.66 0.27
CA ILE A 144 11.51 -17.95 -0.51
C ILE A 144 11.42 -19.40 -0.94
N LYS A 145 12.46 -19.88 -1.62
CA LYS A 145 12.46 -21.21 -2.23
C LYS A 145 12.35 -22.32 -1.20
N GLY A 146 11.32 -23.16 -1.34
CA GLY A 146 11.07 -24.27 -0.41
C GLY A 146 10.57 -23.85 0.97
N GLN A 147 10.41 -22.56 1.24
CA GLN A 147 9.85 -22.06 2.48
C GLN A 147 8.32 -22.11 2.45
N LYS A 148 7.72 -22.46 3.59
CA LYS A 148 6.28 -22.33 3.78
C LYS A 148 5.89 -20.85 3.90
N ILE A 149 4.84 -20.43 3.20
CA ILE A 149 4.31 -19.07 3.32
C ILE A 149 3.77 -18.86 4.75
N GLN A 150 4.28 -17.84 5.43
CA GLN A 150 3.95 -17.53 6.82
C GLN A 150 2.84 -16.47 6.89
N TYR A 151 1.60 -16.85 6.55
CA TYR A 151 0.47 -15.90 6.44
C TYR A 151 0.15 -15.13 7.73
N GLN A 152 0.52 -15.66 8.89
CA GLN A 152 0.28 -15.03 10.19
C GLN A 152 1.45 -14.19 10.69
N LEU A 153 2.57 -14.15 9.94
CA LEU A 153 3.80 -13.47 10.33
C LEU A 153 4.00 -12.18 9.51
N PRO A 154 3.79 -10.98 10.11
CA PRO A 154 3.98 -9.70 9.41
C PRO A 154 5.37 -9.54 8.80
N ALA A 155 6.41 -9.88 9.54
CA ALA A 155 7.80 -9.79 9.07
C ALA A 155 8.04 -10.57 7.76
N TYR A 156 7.38 -11.74 7.60
CA TYR A 156 7.41 -12.49 6.33
C TYR A 156 6.80 -11.70 5.19
N PHE A 157 5.58 -11.12 5.42
CA PHE A 157 4.89 -10.37 4.38
C PHE A 157 5.60 -9.07 4.01
N ASP A 158 6.24 -8.42 4.96
CA ASP A 158 7.01 -7.22 4.69
C ASP A 158 8.25 -7.54 3.86
N TYR A 159 8.97 -8.62 4.22
CA TYR A 159 10.06 -9.14 3.38
C TYR A 159 9.56 -9.56 1.98
N PHE A 160 8.46 -10.30 1.91
CA PHE A 160 7.86 -10.78 0.66
C PHE A 160 7.47 -9.63 -0.27
N LYS A 161 6.83 -8.60 0.25
CA LYS A 161 6.46 -7.40 -0.52
C LYS A 161 7.71 -6.70 -1.06
N ASP A 162 8.70 -6.45 -0.22
CA ASP A 162 9.94 -5.79 -0.63
C ASP A 162 10.69 -6.60 -1.70
N TYR A 163 10.77 -7.91 -1.53
CA TYR A 163 11.43 -8.80 -2.48
C TYR A 163 10.75 -8.79 -3.86
N TYR A 164 9.42 -8.90 -3.87
CA TYR A 164 8.63 -8.95 -5.11
C TYR A 164 8.15 -7.58 -5.61
N GLN A 165 8.49 -6.49 -4.93
CA GLN A 165 8.12 -5.14 -5.38
C GLN A 165 8.64 -4.87 -6.80
N GLY A 166 7.72 -4.47 -7.70
CA GLY A 166 8.04 -4.21 -9.10
C GLY A 166 8.52 -5.44 -9.86
N VAL A 167 8.20 -6.65 -9.40
CA VAL A 167 8.67 -7.90 -10.01
C VAL A 167 8.28 -8.03 -11.48
N ALA A 168 7.14 -7.50 -11.89
CA ALA A 168 6.70 -7.53 -13.29
C ALA A 168 7.74 -6.94 -14.27
N GLN A 169 8.57 -5.98 -13.81
CA GLN A 169 9.65 -5.39 -14.61
C GLN A 169 10.97 -6.17 -14.53
N LYS A 170 11.15 -7.01 -13.50
CA LYS A 170 12.41 -7.75 -13.26
C LYS A 170 12.42 -9.13 -13.91
N LEU A 171 11.25 -9.74 -14.17
CA LEU A 171 11.12 -11.07 -14.75
C LEU A 171 11.65 -11.15 -16.19
N ASN A 172 11.88 -12.37 -16.67
CA ASN A 172 12.35 -12.64 -18.03
C ASN A 172 11.34 -12.13 -19.10
N PRO A 173 11.78 -11.86 -20.34
CA PRO A 173 10.92 -11.29 -21.40
C PRO A 173 9.68 -12.12 -21.72
N THR A 174 9.77 -13.45 -21.67
CA THR A 174 8.63 -14.36 -21.92
C THR A 174 7.56 -14.19 -20.84
N ALA A 175 7.97 -14.23 -19.57
CA ALA A 175 7.10 -13.97 -18.43
C ALA A 175 6.38 -12.62 -18.55
N LYS A 176 7.13 -11.54 -18.80
CA LYS A 176 6.58 -10.19 -18.99
C LYS A 176 5.48 -10.14 -20.05
N LYS A 177 5.70 -10.76 -21.19
CA LYS A 177 4.71 -10.78 -22.28
C LYS A 177 3.42 -11.49 -21.88
N ILE A 178 3.53 -12.66 -21.22
CA ILE A 178 2.37 -13.45 -20.80
C ILE A 178 1.61 -12.73 -19.69
N ILE A 179 2.32 -12.18 -18.70
CA ILE A 179 1.75 -11.40 -17.58
C ILE A 179 0.98 -10.19 -18.11
N SER A 180 1.60 -9.39 -18.99
CA SER A 180 0.94 -8.22 -19.59
C SER A 180 -0.36 -8.62 -20.30
N LYS A 181 -0.35 -9.74 -21.03
CA LYS A 181 -1.55 -10.27 -21.68
C LYS A 181 -2.59 -10.77 -20.67
N GLY A 182 -2.16 -11.46 -19.61
CA GLY A 182 -3.03 -11.92 -18.53
C GLY A 182 -3.74 -10.76 -17.83
N LEU A 183 -2.98 -9.71 -17.49
CA LEU A 183 -3.53 -8.48 -16.90
C LEU A 183 -4.50 -7.76 -17.84
N SER A 184 -4.11 -7.57 -19.11
CA SER A 184 -4.94 -6.88 -20.10
C SER A 184 -6.23 -7.62 -20.46
N ASN A 185 -6.25 -8.94 -20.30
CA ASN A 185 -7.43 -9.77 -20.54
C ASN A 185 -8.26 -10.05 -19.29
N GLY A 186 -7.81 -9.62 -18.11
CA GLY A 186 -8.45 -9.97 -16.83
C GLY A 186 -8.40 -11.47 -16.52
N ASN A 187 -7.36 -12.17 -16.99
CA ASN A 187 -7.24 -13.63 -16.91
C ASN A 187 -6.22 -14.07 -15.82
N ALA A 188 -6.74 -14.50 -14.67
CA ALA A 188 -5.94 -14.93 -13.53
C ALA A 188 -5.05 -16.14 -13.82
N SER A 189 -5.57 -17.13 -14.58
CA SER A 189 -4.81 -18.34 -14.92
C SER A 189 -3.64 -18.00 -15.84
N GLN A 190 -3.84 -17.12 -16.82
CA GLN A 190 -2.79 -16.66 -17.72
C GLN A 190 -1.74 -15.83 -16.97
N LEU A 191 -2.16 -15.00 -16.01
CA LEU A 191 -1.26 -14.25 -15.13
C LEU A 191 -0.37 -15.20 -14.33
N ALA A 192 -0.97 -16.18 -13.64
CA ALA A 192 -0.23 -17.16 -12.85
C ALA A 192 0.70 -18.02 -13.70
N GLN A 193 0.26 -18.48 -14.87
CA GLN A 193 1.12 -19.22 -15.82
C GLN A 193 2.31 -18.38 -16.28
N GLY A 194 2.08 -17.10 -16.61
CA GLY A 194 3.15 -16.20 -16.99
C GLY A 194 4.19 -16.02 -15.87
N LEU A 195 3.74 -15.84 -14.65
CA LEU A 195 4.60 -15.75 -13.47
C LEU A 195 5.46 -17.01 -13.30
N MET A 196 4.86 -18.20 -13.36
CA MET A 196 5.57 -19.48 -13.22
C MET A 196 6.56 -19.82 -14.35
N THR A 197 6.62 -19.02 -15.41
CA THR A 197 7.69 -19.18 -16.43
C THR A 197 9.03 -18.62 -15.98
N ASP A 198 9.06 -17.95 -14.84
CA ASP A 198 10.28 -17.41 -14.25
C ASP A 198 10.71 -18.21 -13.02
N SER A 199 12.01 -18.46 -12.86
CA SER A 199 12.57 -19.26 -11.77
C SER A 199 12.38 -18.65 -10.39
N LEU A 200 12.12 -17.33 -10.30
CA LEU A 200 11.81 -16.63 -9.06
C LEU A 200 10.39 -16.92 -8.54
N ILE A 201 9.57 -17.62 -9.30
CA ILE A 201 8.20 -17.96 -8.93
C ILE A 201 8.07 -19.50 -8.86
N PRO A 202 8.31 -20.11 -7.70
CA PRO A 202 8.56 -21.54 -7.59
C PRO A 202 7.29 -22.42 -7.68
N ASN A 203 6.12 -21.86 -7.47
CA ASN A 203 4.86 -22.63 -7.46
C ASN A 203 3.64 -21.74 -7.65
N LEU A 204 2.48 -22.38 -7.85
CA LEU A 204 1.21 -21.69 -8.08
C LEU A 204 0.75 -20.81 -6.90
N GLN A 205 0.99 -21.25 -5.66
CA GLN A 205 0.60 -20.50 -4.46
C GLN A 205 1.30 -19.13 -4.40
N ILE A 206 2.61 -19.12 -4.67
CA ILE A 206 3.41 -17.88 -4.77
C ILE A 206 3.01 -17.08 -6.01
N ALA A 207 2.75 -17.74 -7.16
CA ALA A 207 2.31 -17.06 -8.36
C ALA A 207 1.00 -16.28 -8.15
N GLU A 208 0.03 -16.88 -7.49
CA GLU A 208 -1.23 -16.18 -7.16
C GLU A 208 -0.99 -15.02 -6.18
N LEU A 209 -0.18 -15.21 -5.14
CA LEU A 209 0.13 -14.18 -4.15
C LEU A 209 0.88 -13.00 -4.78
N VAL A 210 1.87 -13.27 -5.63
CA VAL A 210 2.59 -12.25 -6.42
C VAL A 210 1.66 -11.57 -7.41
N GLY A 211 0.75 -12.31 -8.04
CA GLY A 211 -0.29 -11.75 -8.90
C GLY A 211 -1.18 -10.73 -8.17
N LEU A 212 -1.59 -11.05 -6.94
CA LEU A 212 -2.34 -10.12 -6.09
C LEU A 212 -1.51 -8.89 -5.69
N LEU A 213 -0.21 -9.04 -5.45
CA LEU A 213 0.69 -7.92 -5.20
C LEU A 213 0.80 -7.00 -6.43
N ILE A 214 0.99 -7.57 -7.63
CA ILE A 214 1.00 -6.80 -8.89
C ILE A 214 -0.30 -6.03 -9.08
N ILE A 215 -1.45 -6.63 -8.80
CA ILE A 215 -2.75 -5.95 -8.89
C ILE A 215 -2.80 -4.76 -7.93
N ALA A 216 -2.32 -4.92 -6.69
CA ALA A 216 -2.26 -3.84 -5.72
C ALA A 216 -1.34 -2.70 -6.16
N GLU A 217 -0.23 -3.00 -6.84
CA GLU A 217 0.72 -2.03 -7.40
C GLU A 217 0.18 -1.32 -8.66
N GLU A 218 -0.57 -2.03 -9.51
CA GLU A 218 -1.10 -1.49 -10.78
C GLU A 218 -2.39 -0.68 -10.58
N TYR A 219 -3.20 -0.99 -9.55
CA TYR A 219 -4.45 -0.31 -9.29
C TYR A 219 -4.33 1.22 -9.23
N PRO A 220 -3.40 1.81 -8.44
CA PRO A 220 -3.29 3.27 -8.36
C PRO A 220 -2.67 3.92 -9.62
N LYS A 221 -2.06 3.13 -10.50
CA LYS A 221 -1.43 3.64 -11.74
C LYS A 221 -2.44 3.84 -12.86
N ALA A 222 -3.63 3.26 -12.76
CA ALA A 222 -4.71 3.28 -13.75
C ALA A 222 -4.30 2.85 -15.19
N ASN A 223 -3.17 2.15 -15.34
CA ASN A 223 -2.69 1.66 -16.64
C ASN A 223 -3.50 0.48 -17.17
N ILE A 224 -4.12 -0.27 -16.28
CA ILE A 224 -4.95 -1.44 -16.56
C ILE A 224 -6.37 -1.12 -16.12
N SER A 225 -7.35 -1.49 -16.93
CA SER A 225 -8.76 -1.28 -16.60
C SER A 225 -9.11 -1.96 -15.28
N GLN A 226 -9.82 -1.26 -14.41
CA GLN A 226 -10.32 -1.82 -13.15
C GLN A 226 -11.11 -3.11 -13.35
N ASN A 227 -11.96 -3.19 -14.38
CA ASN A 227 -12.75 -4.38 -14.66
C ASN A 227 -11.88 -5.61 -14.88
N GLN A 228 -10.69 -5.46 -15.45
CA GLN A 228 -9.73 -6.54 -15.63
C GLN A 228 -9.10 -6.95 -14.30
N LEU A 229 -8.70 -5.98 -13.45
CA LEU A 229 -8.16 -6.26 -12.13
C LEU A 229 -9.22 -6.93 -11.22
N ILE A 230 -10.47 -6.46 -11.28
CA ILE A 230 -11.62 -7.06 -10.59
C ILE A 230 -11.85 -8.50 -11.04
N SER A 231 -11.80 -8.74 -12.37
CA SER A 231 -11.99 -10.09 -12.91
C SER A 231 -10.98 -11.07 -12.34
N ILE A 232 -9.68 -10.68 -12.28
CA ILE A 232 -8.63 -11.50 -11.71
C ILE A 232 -8.85 -11.75 -10.22
N THR A 233 -9.11 -10.69 -9.45
CA THR A 233 -9.32 -10.81 -8.00
C THR A 233 -10.54 -11.65 -7.65
N LYS A 234 -11.67 -11.45 -8.33
CA LYS A 234 -12.89 -12.26 -8.13
C LYS A 234 -12.68 -13.72 -8.52
N PHE A 235 -11.90 -13.96 -9.59
CA PHE A 235 -11.56 -15.32 -9.97
C PHE A 235 -10.75 -16.02 -8.87
N LEU A 236 -9.70 -15.38 -8.34
CA LEU A 236 -8.87 -15.92 -7.27
C LEU A 236 -9.65 -16.11 -5.97
N GLU A 237 -10.51 -15.14 -5.60
CA GLU A 237 -11.40 -15.27 -4.43
C GLU A 237 -12.26 -16.53 -4.49
N LYS A 238 -12.76 -16.88 -5.68
CA LYS A 238 -13.66 -18.02 -5.86
C LYS A 238 -12.93 -19.34 -6.09
N ASN A 239 -11.84 -19.33 -6.87
CA ASN A 239 -11.29 -20.54 -7.50
C ASN A 239 -9.86 -20.88 -7.04
N SER A 240 -9.17 -20.04 -6.26
CA SER A 240 -7.85 -20.40 -5.72
C SER A 240 -7.95 -21.71 -4.90
N GLY A 241 -6.94 -22.56 -5.02
CA GLY A 241 -6.80 -23.74 -4.17
C GLY A 241 -6.28 -23.42 -2.75
N PHE A 242 -5.96 -22.16 -2.47
CA PHE A 242 -5.33 -21.71 -1.23
C PHE A 242 -6.25 -20.73 -0.50
N GLU A 243 -6.74 -21.12 0.67
CA GLU A 243 -7.75 -20.32 1.42
C GLU A 243 -7.23 -18.93 1.79
N GLU A 244 -5.97 -18.83 2.18
CA GLU A 244 -5.37 -17.53 2.52
C GLU A 244 -5.30 -16.60 1.29
N ASN A 245 -4.96 -17.13 0.11
CA ASN A 245 -5.00 -16.34 -1.12
C ASN A 245 -6.41 -15.87 -1.47
N LYS A 246 -7.45 -16.69 -1.24
CA LYS A 246 -8.86 -16.27 -1.39
C LYS A 246 -9.19 -15.11 -0.46
N ILE A 247 -8.77 -15.19 0.82
CA ILE A 247 -9.00 -14.13 1.80
C ILE A 247 -8.30 -12.83 1.37
N ILE A 248 -7.04 -12.93 0.92
CA ILE A 248 -6.28 -11.76 0.42
C ILE A 248 -6.97 -11.16 -0.80
N ALA A 249 -7.40 -11.96 -1.77
CA ALA A 249 -8.13 -11.50 -2.95
C ALA A 249 -9.44 -10.80 -2.56
N ARG A 250 -10.22 -11.36 -1.62
CA ARG A 250 -11.43 -10.74 -1.08
C ARG A 250 -11.16 -9.40 -0.40
N ASN A 251 -10.11 -9.33 0.42
CA ASN A 251 -9.74 -8.10 1.11
C ASN A 251 -9.26 -7.02 0.13
N LEU A 252 -8.52 -7.42 -0.90
CA LEU A 252 -8.09 -6.54 -1.97
C LEU A 252 -9.30 -5.99 -2.76
N SER A 253 -10.27 -6.86 -3.09
CA SER A 253 -11.53 -6.45 -3.73
C SER A 253 -12.28 -5.42 -2.89
N LYS A 254 -12.44 -5.66 -1.59
CA LYS A 254 -13.10 -4.72 -0.68
C LYS A 254 -12.34 -3.40 -0.54
N LYS A 255 -11.01 -3.45 -0.58
CA LYS A 255 -10.18 -2.25 -0.44
C LYS A 255 -10.23 -1.35 -1.67
N PHE A 256 -10.18 -1.91 -2.87
CA PHE A 256 -9.99 -1.14 -4.10
C PHE A 256 -11.26 -0.98 -4.95
N PHE A 257 -12.22 -1.90 -4.83
CA PHE A 257 -13.33 -1.97 -5.78
C PHE A 257 -14.70 -1.71 -5.14
N THR A 258 -14.75 -0.75 -4.22
CA THR A 258 -16.03 -0.33 -3.59
C THR A 258 -16.93 0.36 -4.60
N LEU A 259 -16.36 1.26 -5.42
CA LEU A 259 -16.96 1.84 -6.62
C LEU A 259 -16.04 1.57 -7.81
N VAL A 260 -16.63 1.31 -8.95
CA VAL A 260 -15.90 0.97 -10.17
C VAL A 260 -16.43 1.76 -11.37
N SER A 261 -15.65 1.77 -12.46
CA SER A 261 -16.10 2.34 -13.72
C SER A 261 -17.39 1.66 -14.21
N GLY A 262 -18.39 2.46 -14.53
CA GLY A 262 -19.73 2.02 -14.87
C GLY A 262 -20.75 2.12 -13.74
N ASP A 263 -20.32 2.32 -12.50
CA ASP A 263 -21.23 2.56 -11.37
C ASP A 263 -21.77 3.99 -11.40
N ALA A 264 -23.02 4.15 -10.93
CA ALA A 264 -23.56 5.47 -10.67
C ALA A 264 -22.84 6.13 -9.49
N LEU A 265 -22.47 7.39 -9.66
CA LEU A 265 -21.90 8.18 -8.56
C LEU A 265 -22.99 8.36 -7.48
N PRO A 266 -22.75 7.95 -6.23
CA PRO A 266 -23.68 8.24 -5.15
C PRO A 266 -23.71 9.74 -4.85
N PRO A 267 -24.82 10.28 -4.30
CA PRO A 267 -24.87 11.66 -3.84
C PRO A 267 -23.79 11.92 -2.77
N ILE A 268 -22.90 12.84 -3.01
CA ILE A 268 -21.81 13.21 -2.09
C ILE A 268 -21.81 14.72 -1.95
N PRO A 269 -22.33 15.28 -0.84
CA PRO A 269 -22.37 16.72 -0.63
C PRO A 269 -20.96 17.28 -0.48
N LEU A 270 -20.65 18.33 -1.22
CA LEU A 270 -19.43 19.11 -1.09
C LEU A 270 -19.63 20.31 -0.17
N ASN A 271 -20.83 20.90 -0.22
CA ASN A 271 -21.30 21.94 0.68
C ASN A 271 -22.85 21.90 0.76
N LYS A 272 -23.49 22.95 1.35
CA LYS A 272 -24.95 23.01 1.51
C LYS A 272 -25.72 23.04 0.18
N ASP A 273 -25.08 23.54 -0.88
CA ASP A 273 -25.73 23.87 -2.15
C ASP A 273 -25.21 23.04 -3.34
N SER A 274 -24.21 22.16 -3.11
CA SER A 274 -23.60 21.39 -4.19
C SER A 274 -23.17 20.00 -3.76
N ASP A 275 -23.45 19.04 -4.63
CA ASP A 275 -22.95 17.68 -4.56
C ASP A 275 -21.79 17.48 -5.56
N LEU A 276 -20.99 16.44 -5.34
CA LEU A 276 -20.03 15.99 -6.31
C LEU A 276 -20.76 15.41 -7.54
N GLY A 277 -20.30 15.80 -8.71
CA GLY A 277 -20.93 15.44 -9.97
C GLY A 277 -21.96 16.46 -10.44
N LYS A 278 -21.88 16.82 -11.71
CA LYS A 278 -22.81 17.75 -12.34
C LYS A 278 -23.41 17.11 -13.59
N ARG A 279 -24.74 17.08 -13.64
CA ARG A 279 -25.43 16.56 -14.84
C ARG A 279 -25.19 17.46 -16.03
N GLY A 280 -25.01 16.85 -17.21
CA GLY A 280 -24.89 17.57 -18.48
C GLY A 280 -23.46 17.90 -18.91
N SER A 281 -22.46 17.64 -18.07
CA SER A 281 -21.04 17.83 -18.41
C SER A 281 -20.19 16.70 -17.86
N PHE A 282 -19.06 16.39 -18.52
CA PHE A 282 -18.02 15.59 -17.93
C PHE A 282 -17.38 16.35 -16.79
N GLN A 283 -17.04 15.66 -15.71
CA GLN A 283 -16.35 16.26 -14.58
C GLN A 283 -15.07 15.47 -14.27
N TYR A 284 -13.95 16.19 -14.21
CA TYR A 284 -12.67 15.65 -13.79
C TYR A 284 -12.33 16.16 -12.40
N VAL A 285 -12.33 15.25 -11.43
CA VAL A 285 -12.17 15.57 -10.02
C VAL A 285 -10.77 15.20 -9.56
N HIS A 286 -10.07 16.18 -8.99
CA HIS A 286 -8.76 16.07 -8.40
C HIS A 286 -8.86 16.16 -6.88
N PHE A 287 -8.43 15.10 -6.18
CA PHE A 287 -8.30 15.07 -4.73
C PHE A 287 -6.83 15.25 -4.38
N PHE A 288 -6.55 16.18 -3.48
CA PHE A 288 -5.17 16.47 -3.11
C PHE A 288 -5.01 16.79 -1.62
N ASP A 289 -3.81 16.48 -1.14
CA ASP A 289 -3.32 16.86 0.18
C ASP A 289 -2.31 18.00 -0.01
N PRO A 290 -2.55 19.18 0.58
CA PRO A 290 -1.69 20.35 0.38
C PRO A 290 -0.31 20.22 1.04
N ASP A 291 -0.13 19.29 1.96
CA ASP A 291 1.16 19.00 2.59
C ASP A 291 1.96 17.93 1.82
N ASN A 292 1.36 17.34 0.79
CA ASN A 292 2.03 16.38 -0.10
C ASN A 292 2.66 17.09 -1.31
N PRO A 293 4.02 17.10 -1.44
CA PRO A 293 4.71 17.76 -2.55
C PRO A 293 4.29 17.29 -3.94
N LYS A 294 3.96 15.99 -4.09
CA LYS A 294 3.48 15.41 -5.34
C LYS A 294 2.12 15.98 -5.71
N SER A 295 1.20 16.09 -4.74
CA SER A 295 -0.12 16.72 -4.96
C SER A 295 0.01 18.14 -5.48
N LEU A 296 0.88 18.95 -4.87
CA LEU A 296 1.14 20.32 -5.31
C LEU A 296 1.81 20.41 -6.70
N ALA A 297 2.71 19.50 -7.00
CA ALA A 297 3.35 19.45 -8.33
C ALA A 297 2.32 19.12 -9.42
N GLU A 298 1.42 18.18 -9.18
CA GLU A 298 0.38 17.78 -10.14
C GLU A 298 -0.72 18.85 -10.31
N SER A 299 -1.03 19.64 -9.28
CA SER A 299 -1.93 20.80 -9.39
C SER A 299 -1.46 21.81 -10.44
N ARG A 300 -0.13 22.00 -10.56
CA ARG A 300 0.44 22.85 -11.61
C ARG A 300 0.30 22.24 -13.01
N ALA A 301 0.46 20.93 -13.14
CA ALA A 301 0.30 20.22 -14.41
C ALA A 301 -1.17 20.22 -14.90
N LEU A 302 -2.13 20.23 -13.97
CA LEU A 302 -3.57 20.34 -14.28
C LEU A 302 -3.92 21.65 -14.99
N LYS A 303 -3.19 22.75 -14.74
CA LYS A 303 -3.47 24.04 -15.39
C LYS A 303 -3.42 23.94 -16.91
N SER A 304 -2.41 23.28 -17.47
CA SER A 304 -2.31 23.10 -18.94
C SER A 304 -3.44 22.25 -19.53
N LEU A 305 -3.97 21.29 -18.75
CA LEU A 305 -5.15 20.52 -19.17
C LEU A 305 -6.43 21.37 -19.09
N TYR A 306 -6.57 22.17 -18.05
CA TYR A 306 -7.69 23.09 -17.88
C TYR A 306 -7.75 24.14 -18.98
N GLU A 307 -6.62 24.78 -19.29
CA GLU A 307 -6.53 25.75 -20.41
C GLU A 307 -7.00 25.14 -21.74
N LYS A 308 -6.76 23.84 -21.94
CA LYS A 308 -7.12 23.17 -23.18
C LYS A 308 -8.54 22.61 -23.21
N TYR A 309 -9.05 22.10 -22.08
CA TYR A 309 -10.29 21.32 -22.02
C TYR A 309 -11.34 21.89 -21.07
N GLY A 310 -11.04 22.92 -20.29
CA GLY A 310 -11.93 23.47 -19.25
C GLY A 310 -13.23 24.07 -19.78
N SER A 311 -13.31 24.38 -21.09
CA SER A 311 -14.58 24.78 -21.73
C SER A 311 -15.53 23.60 -22.02
N GLN A 312 -15.07 22.35 -21.95
CA GLN A 312 -15.80 21.15 -22.35
C GLN A 312 -15.90 20.13 -21.19
N ILE A 313 -14.98 20.20 -20.25
CA ILE A 313 -14.89 19.33 -19.06
C ILE A 313 -14.83 20.20 -17.84
N ASP A 314 -15.73 19.99 -16.88
CA ASP A 314 -15.71 20.66 -15.60
C ASP A 314 -14.58 20.11 -14.72
N PHE A 315 -13.63 20.95 -14.35
CA PHE A 315 -12.58 20.60 -13.38
C PHE A 315 -13.03 20.95 -11.98
N VAL A 316 -12.77 20.08 -11.02
CA VAL A 316 -13.03 20.29 -9.60
C VAL A 316 -11.85 19.80 -8.80
N SER A 317 -11.38 20.56 -7.85
CA SER A 317 -10.39 20.12 -6.88
C SER A 317 -10.99 20.01 -5.48
N ILE A 318 -10.64 18.94 -4.77
CA ILE A 318 -11.06 18.68 -3.40
C ILE A 318 -9.80 18.56 -2.55
N CYS A 319 -9.64 19.53 -1.66
CA CYS A 319 -8.52 19.63 -0.74
C CYS A 319 -8.84 18.90 0.57
N LEU A 320 -7.93 18.05 1.01
CA LEU A 320 -7.96 17.45 2.34
C LEU A 320 -7.39 18.45 3.34
N ASP A 321 -8.14 19.46 3.72
CA ASP A 321 -7.77 20.39 4.78
C ASP A 321 -8.92 21.35 5.10
N SER A 322 -8.97 21.81 6.35
CA SER A 322 -9.87 22.89 6.78
C SER A 322 -9.21 24.29 6.75
N ARG A 323 -7.93 24.40 6.35
CA ARG A 323 -7.14 25.64 6.39
C ARG A 323 -7.30 26.55 5.17
N LEU A 324 -8.20 26.25 4.23
CA LEU A 324 -8.46 27.12 3.06
C LEU A 324 -9.00 28.51 3.42
N GLU A 325 -9.37 28.75 4.69
CA GLU A 325 -9.71 30.08 5.19
C GLU A 325 -8.47 30.92 5.56
N ASP A 326 -7.29 30.28 5.72
CA ASP A 326 -6.01 30.97 5.93
C ASP A 326 -5.50 31.54 4.59
N GLU A 327 -5.39 32.85 4.50
CA GLU A 327 -4.96 33.58 3.28
C GLU A 327 -3.57 33.13 2.81
N THR A 328 -2.63 32.91 3.72
CA THR A 328 -1.26 32.48 3.40
C THR A 328 -1.22 31.07 2.80
N PHE A 329 -2.07 30.20 3.35
CA PHE A 329 -2.24 28.85 2.85
C PHE A 329 -2.93 28.83 1.49
N LYS A 330 -4.00 29.62 1.35
CA LYS A 330 -4.77 29.80 0.13
C LYS A 330 -3.92 30.27 -1.04
N ASP A 331 -3.12 31.32 -0.84
CA ASP A 331 -2.23 31.84 -1.84
C ASP A 331 -1.20 30.81 -2.31
N ARG A 332 -0.64 30.02 -1.39
CA ARG A 332 0.31 28.97 -1.71
C ARG A 332 -0.30 27.83 -2.53
N VAL A 333 -1.50 27.40 -2.16
CA VAL A 333 -2.14 26.22 -2.72
C VAL A 333 -2.92 26.54 -3.99
N LEU A 334 -3.66 27.65 -4.01
CA LEU A 334 -4.58 27.97 -5.09
C LEU A 334 -3.97 28.78 -6.23
N LYS A 335 -2.71 29.21 -6.13
CA LYS A 335 -2.03 30.06 -7.13
C LYS A 335 -2.13 29.57 -8.58
N ASN A 336 -2.24 28.25 -8.79
CA ASN A 336 -2.29 27.65 -10.12
C ASN A 336 -3.66 26.98 -10.42
N ILE A 337 -4.69 27.22 -9.60
CA ILE A 337 -6.00 26.58 -9.74
C ILE A 337 -7.02 27.67 -10.10
N GLU A 338 -7.59 27.59 -11.30
CA GLU A 338 -8.55 28.54 -11.87
C GLU A 338 -10.00 27.99 -11.90
N TRP A 339 -10.20 26.79 -11.37
CA TRP A 339 -11.46 26.09 -11.29
C TRP A 339 -11.91 25.93 -9.83
N PRO A 340 -13.16 25.51 -9.56
CA PRO A 340 -13.68 25.35 -8.21
C PRO A 340 -12.84 24.45 -7.32
N VAL A 341 -12.58 24.90 -6.10
CA VAL A 341 -11.89 24.14 -5.05
C VAL A 341 -12.78 24.05 -3.82
N TYR A 342 -12.94 22.84 -3.32
CA TYR A 342 -13.63 22.56 -2.06
C TYR A 342 -12.63 22.07 -1.02
N SER A 343 -12.77 22.53 0.21
CA SER A 343 -12.02 22.05 1.35
C SER A 343 -12.90 21.13 2.18
N LEU A 344 -12.48 19.90 2.37
CA LEU A 344 -13.24 18.92 3.13
C LEU A 344 -12.39 18.33 4.24
N PRO A 345 -12.91 18.29 5.48
CA PRO A 345 -12.17 17.73 6.59
C PRO A 345 -11.95 16.22 6.41
N TYR A 346 -10.93 15.67 7.06
CA TYR A 346 -10.55 14.26 6.95
C TYR A 346 -11.66 13.26 7.32
N HIS A 347 -12.61 13.64 8.18
CA HIS A 347 -13.75 12.81 8.56
C HIS A 347 -14.93 12.89 7.57
N HIS A 348 -14.81 13.67 6.49
CA HIS A 348 -15.87 13.78 5.49
C HIS A 348 -16.13 12.42 4.82
N PRO A 349 -17.42 12.03 4.62
CA PRO A 349 -17.78 10.71 4.08
C PRO A 349 -17.19 10.39 2.70
N ILE A 350 -16.87 11.40 1.91
CA ILE A 350 -16.32 11.25 0.55
C ILE A 350 -15.10 10.32 0.49
N TRP A 351 -14.21 10.44 1.47
CA TRP A 351 -12.98 9.67 1.53
C TRP A 351 -13.24 8.16 1.63
N LYS A 352 -14.22 7.80 2.44
CA LYS A 352 -14.63 6.41 2.63
C LYS A 352 -15.47 5.91 1.44
N VAL A 353 -16.41 6.71 0.95
CA VAL A 353 -17.32 6.34 -0.16
C VAL A 353 -16.52 6.09 -1.43
N LEU A 354 -15.57 6.96 -1.74
CA LEU A 354 -14.71 6.85 -2.93
C LEU A 354 -13.44 6.03 -2.66
N ASN A 355 -13.27 5.51 -1.44
CA ASN A 355 -12.10 4.71 -1.02
C ASN A 355 -10.75 5.40 -1.31
N ILE A 356 -10.67 6.71 -1.03
CA ILE A 356 -9.47 7.51 -1.26
C ILE A 356 -8.53 7.32 -0.07
N GLY A 357 -7.37 6.70 -0.30
CA GLY A 357 -6.35 6.44 0.71
C GLY A 357 -4.97 7.00 0.37
N THR A 358 -4.82 7.59 -0.83
CA THR A 358 -3.55 8.17 -1.30
C THR A 358 -3.81 9.43 -2.10
N PHE A 359 -2.85 10.37 -2.08
CA PHE A 359 -2.92 11.63 -2.83
C PHE A 359 -1.68 11.81 -3.72
N PRO A 360 -1.82 12.46 -4.89
CA PRO A 360 -3.08 12.90 -5.49
C PRO A 360 -3.93 11.74 -5.99
N TYR A 361 -5.26 11.93 -6.07
CA TYR A 361 -6.22 10.95 -6.58
C TYR A 361 -7.18 11.60 -7.56
N TYR A 362 -7.66 10.86 -8.55
CA TYR A 362 -8.48 11.41 -9.64
C TYR A 362 -9.68 10.54 -9.93
N ILE A 363 -10.80 11.17 -10.33
CA ILE A 363 -11.96 10.48 -10.89
C ILE A 363 -12.45 11.24 -12.13
N LEU A 364 -12.99 10.49 -13.09
CA LEU A 364 -13.69 11.04 -14.25
C LEU A 364 -15.14 10.57 -14.21
N ILE A 365 -16.07 11.52 -14.27
CA ILE A 365 -17.52 11.31 -14.17
C ILE A 365 -18.14 11.82 -15.46
N ASP A 366 -19.12 11.10 -16.01
CA ASP A 366 -19.81 11.50 -17.24
C ASP A 366 -21.04 12.42 -16.97
N PRO A 367 -21.64 12.99 -18.03
CA PRO A 367 -22.81 13.86 -17.91
C PRO A 367 -24.05 13.20 -17.27
N THR A 368 -24.10 11.87 -17.19
CA THR A 368 -25.21 11.12 -16.58
C THR A 368 -24.94 10.71 -15.14
N LEU A 369 -23.80 11.14 -14.57
CA LEU A 369 -23.29 10.79 -13.25
C LEU A 369 -22.83 9.33 -13.14
N ILE A 370 -22.37 8.77 -14.25
CA ILE A 370 -21.71 7.46 -14.25
C ILE A 370 -20.19 7.67 -14.14
N ILE A 371 -19.55 6.91 -13.27
CA ILE A 371 -18.09 6.94 -13.10
C ILE A 371 -17.44 6.33 -14.34
N GLN A 372 -16.75 7.13 -15.11
CA GLN A 372 -16.01 6.68 -16.29
C GLN A 372 -14.65 6.05 -15.90
N SER A 373 -14.00 6.58 -14.87
CA SER A 373 -12.73 6.07 -14.37
C SER A 373 -12.52 6.42 -12.91
N ILE A 374 -12.19 5.41 -12.09
CA ILE A 374 -11.83 5.54 -10.67
C ILE A 374 -10.83 4.45 -10.26
N PRO A 375 -9.55 4.74 -9.94
CA PRO A 375 -8.92 6.05 -10.17
C PRO A 375 -8.86 6.40 -11.66
N ALA A 376 -8.88 7.68 -11.97
CA ALA A 376 -8.58 8.18 -13.30
C ALA A 376 -7.08 8.49 -13.43
N LEU A 377 -6.58 8.58 -14.66
CA LEU A 377 -5.21 9.01 -14.93
C LEU A 377 -4.99 10.43 -14.45
N GLY A 378 -3.85 10.70 -13.83
CA GLY A 378 -3.40 12.04 -13.46
C GLY A 378 -2.90 12.85 -14.68
N PRO A 379 -2.56 14.12 -14.45
CA PRO A 379 -2.07 15.02 -15.51
C PRO A 379 -0.71 14.64 -16.10
N THR A 380 0.12 13.95 -15.30
CA THR A 380 1.43 13.48 -15.75
C THR A 380 1.26 12.18 -16.55
N PRO A 381 1.93 12.05 -17.71
CA PRO A 381 1.85 10.83 -18.50
C PRO A 381 2.27 9.59 -17.70
N ASN A 382 1.36 8.62 -17.62
CA ASN A 382 1.58 7.37 -16.86
C ASN A 382 2.08 6.21 -17.74
N GLY A 383 2.26 6.45 -19.04
CA GLY A 383 2.72 5.44 -19.99
C GLY A 383 2.82 5.99 -21.40
N LEU A 384 3.43 5.21 -22.30
CA LEU A 384 3.69 5.63 -23.67
C LEU A 384 2.41 5.87 -24.50
N TYR A 385 1.29 5.25 -24.14
CA TYR A 385 0.09 5.21 -25.00
C TYR A 385 -1.19 5.69 -24.32
N LYS A 386 -1.20 5.86 -23.00
CA LYS A 386 -2.39 6.31 -22.26
C LYS A 386 -2.05 7.57 -21.47
N THR A 387 -2.76 8.65 -21.74
CA THR A 387 -2.70 9.90 -21.01
C THR A 387 -4.12 10.39 -20.76
N ILE A 388 -4.33 11.17 -19.71
CA ILE A 388 -5.64 11.79 -19.47
C ILE A 388 -6.01 12.75 -20.60
N ALA A 389 -5.05 13.45 -21.19
CA ALA A 389 -5.28 14.32 -22.33
C ALA A 389 -5.84 13.58 -23.54
N LYS A 390 -5.41 12.33 -23.80
CA LYS A 390 -5.99 11.49 -24.85
C LYS A 390 -7.42 11.08 -24.50
N THR A 391 -7.68 10.69 -23.24
CA THR A 391 -9.03 10.39 -22.76
C THR A 391 -9.95 11.59 -22.98
N PHE A 392 -9.51 12.79 -22.60
CA PHE A 392 -10.30 14.01 -22.80
C PHE A 392 -10.59 14.27 -24.27
N PHE A 393 -9.56 14.15 -25.13
CA PHE A 393 -9.76 14.29 -26.57
C PHE A 393 -10.79 13.31 -27.14
N ASP A 394 -10.79 12.08 -26.66
CA ASP A 394 -11.71 11.03 -27.16
C ASP A 394 -13.17 11.25 -26.69
N ILE A 395 -13.40 11.86 -25.52
CA ILE A 395 -14.74 12.11 -24.97
C ILE A 395 -15.37 13.45 -25.38
N VAL A 396 -14.58 14.42 -25.89
CA VAL A 396 -15.10 15.72 -26.33
C VAL A 396 -15.24 15.84 -27.85
N LYS A 397 -14.91 14.78 -28.59
CA LYS A 397 -15.22 14.63 -30.01
C LYS A 397 -16.70 14.37 -30.23
#